data_8ff5b02f6c0183b9d025d3e5e2d4d534
#
_entry.id   8ff5b02f6c0183b9d025d3e5e2d4d534
#
_cell.length_a   1.000
_cell.length_b   1.000
_cell.length_c   1.000
_cell.angle_alpha   90.00
_cell.angle_beta   90.00
_cell.angle_gamma   90.00
#
_symmetry.space_group_name_H-M   'P 1'
#
loop_
_entity.id
_entity.type
_entity.pdbx_description
1 polymer ?
#
loop_
_entity_poly.entity_id
_entity_poly.type
_entity_poly.pdbx_seq_one_letter_code
_entity_poly.pdbx_strand_id
1 'polypeptide(L)'
;VTLHKMSKKVDDGKILNFIRFKIKKDWTPQILRNYAEKKMLILFKKNINNIISGKINTINKNYKWKKYKKRKRSDILKLIKSNPNLRKQKLFLKIFFDFF
;
A
#
# COMPACT_ATOMS: atom_id res chain seq x y z
N VAL A 1 -1.63 -1.40 4.74
CA VAL A 1 -2.69 -2.02 3.90
C VAL A 1 -4.05 -1.61 4.41
N THR A 2 -4.99 -1.44 3.50
CA THR A 2 -6.36 -1.03 3.79
C THR A 2 -7.37 -1.98 3.17
N LEU A 3 -8.48 -2.17 3.88
CA LEU A 3 -9.67 -2.82 3.36
C LEU A 3 -10.74 -1.73 3.15
N HIS A 4 -11.25 -1.59 1.93
CA HIS A 4 -12.23 -0.56 1.61
C HIS A 4 -13.37 -1.09 0.73
N LYS A 5 -14.49 -0.40 0.73
CA LYS A 5 -15.60 -0.71 -0.18
C LYS A 5 -15.22 -0.32 -1.61
N MET A 6 -15.62 -1.12 -2.58
CA MET A 6 -15.50 -0.73 -3.99
C MET A 6 -16.42 0.44 -4.29
N SER A 7 -15.93 1.38 -5.09
CA SER A 7 -16.69 2.49 -5.62
C SER A 7 -16.48 2.60 -7.13
N LYS A 8 -17.26 3.45 -7.81
CA LYS A 8 -17.09 3.71 -9.25
C LYS A 8 -15.74 4.32 -9.60
N LYS A 9 -15.14 5.10 -8.69
CA LYS A 9 -13.78 5.61 -8.81
C LYS A 9 -12.79 4.64 -8.20
N VAL A 10 -11.64 4.47 -8.84
CA VAL A 10 -10.53 3.69 -8.30
C VAL A 10 -9.99 4.36 -7.03
N ASP A 11 -9.75 3.57 -6.00
CA ASP A 11 -9.18 4.00 -4.71
C ASP A 11 -9.98 5.06 -3.94
N ASP A 12 -11.28 5.22 -4.24
CA ASP A 12 -12.15 6.22 -3.60
C ASP A 12 -13.20 5.60 -2.65
N GLY A 13 -13.10 4.30 -2.36
CA GLY A 13 -14.03 3.61 -1.46
C GLY A 13 -13.79 3.96 0.00
N LYS A 14 -14.86 3.92 0.80
CA LYS A 14 -14.78 4.11 2.26
C LYS A 14 -13.95 3.00 2.90
N ILE A 15 -13.06 3.37 3.81
CA ILE A 15 -12.19 2.43 4.52
C ILE A 15 -13.00 1.66 5.57
N LEU A 16 -12.92 0.34 5.52
CA LEU A 16 -13.55 -0.56 6.50
C LEU A 16 -12.59 -0.90 7.63
N ASN A 17 -11.33 -1.16 7.31
CA ASN A 17 -10.30 -1.46 8.27
C ASN A 17 -8.91 -1.30 7.64
N PHE A 18 -7.86 -1.27 8.47
CA PHE A 18 -6.49 -1.17 7.97
C PHE A 18 -5.50 -1.81 8.95
N ILE A 19 -4.33 -2.15 8.45
CA ILE A 19 -3.16 -2.55 9.24
C ILE A 19 -1.99 -1.64 8.88
N ARG A 20 -1.36 -1.06 9.89
CA ARG A 20 -0.10 -0.35 9.76
C ARG A 20 1.05 -1.24 10.17
N PHE A 21 2.17 -1.11 9.51
CA PHE A 21 3.40 -1.78 9.88
C PHE A 21 4.60 -0.89 9.59
N LYS A 22 5.68 -1.13 10.32
CA LYS A 22 6.91 -0.36 10.16
C LYS A 22 7.75 -0.97 9.04
N ILE A 23 8.21 -0.13 8.11
CA ILE A 23 9.11 -0.54 7.04
C ILE A 23 10.54 -0.44 7.54
N LYS A 24 11.31 -1.55 7.43
CA LYS A 24 12.72 -1.58 7.80
C LYS A 24 13.60 -1.04 6.68
N LYS A 25 14.68 -0.35 7.05
CA LYS A 25 15.60 0.30 6.11
C LYS A 25 16.31 -0.67 5.16
N ASP A 26 16.55 -1.89 5.59
CA ASP A 26 17.23 -2.94 4.82
C ASP A 26 16.29 -3.74 3.91
N TRP A 27 14.98 -3.48 3.96
CA TRP A 27 14.03 -4.14 3.09
C TRP A 27 14.20 -3.69 1.63
N THR A 28 14.04 -4.66 0.73
CA THR A 28 13.89 -4.39 -0.71
C THR A 28 12.42 -4.19 -1.05
N PRO A 29 12.08 -3.61 -2.22
CA PRO A 29 10.69 -3.54 -2.69
C PRO A 29 10.00 -4.90 -2.74
N GLN A 30 10.73 -5.96 -3.09
CA GLN A 30 10.20 -7.33 -3.12
C GLN A 30 9.80 -7.82 -1.72
N ILE A 31 10.64 -7.58 -0.72
CA ILE A 31 10.35 -7.95 0.68
C ILE A 31 9.14 -7.18 1.19
N LEU A 32 9.07 -5.87 0.91
CA LEU A 32 7.93 -5.03 1.29
C LEU A 32 6.63 -5.54 0.68
N ARG A 33 6.64 -5.87 -0.61
CA ARG A 33 5.48 -6.42 -1.30
C ARG A 33 5.00 -7.72 -0.66
N ASN A 34 5.91 -8.66 -0.44
CA ASN A 34 5.58 -9.96 0.18
C ASN A 34 4.97 -9.77 1.57
N TYR A 35 5.54 -8.88 2.36
CA TYR A 35 5.04 -8.57 3.69
C TYR A 35 3.64 -7.92 3.64
N ALA A 36 3.44 -6.96 2.74
CA ALA A 36 2.15 -6.31 2.56
C ALA A 36 1.07 -7.31 2.10
N GLU A 37 1.38 -8.22 1.19
CA GLU A 37 0.45 -9.26 0.74
C GLU A 37 0.01 -10.18 1.89
N LYS A 38 0.93 -10.58 2.76
CA LYS A 38 0.59 -11.35 3.97
C LYS A 38 -0.34 -10.58 4.90
N LYS A 39 -0.09 -9.29 5.10
CA LYS A 39 -0.95 -8.42 5.92
C LYS A 39 -2.32 -8.21 5.30
N MET A 40 -2.42 -8.14 3.99
CA MET A 40 -3.70 -8.07 3.28
C MET A 40 -4.56 -9.31 3.54
N LEU A 41 -3.97 -10.49 3.48
CA LEU A 41 -4.68 -11.75 3.81
C LEU A 41 -5.17 -11.79 5.24
N ILE A 42 -4.34 -11.40 6.20
CA ILE A 42 -4.72 -11.32 7.62
C ILE A 42 -5.89 -10.36 7.80
N LEU A 43 -5.82 -9.18 7.20
CA LEU A 43 -6.85 -8.17 7.28
C LEU A 43 -8.17 -8.66 6.70
N PHE A 44 -8.14 -9.31 5.55
CA PHE A 44 -9.32 -9.89 4.90
C PHE A 44 -9.95 -10.99 5.76
N LYS A 45 -9.16 -11.96 6.22
CA LYS A 45 -9.65 -13.07 7.07
C LYS A 45 -10.27 -12.59 8.37
N LYS A 46 -9.71 -11.57 8.99
CA LYS A 46 -10.24 -10.98 10.22
C LYS A 46 -11.61 -10.35 10.04
N ASN A 47 -11.90 -9.81 8.87
CA ASN A 47 -13.08 -8.99 8.63
C ASN A 47 -14.16 -9.68 7.77
N ILE A 48 -13.85 -10.81 7.14
CA ILE A 48 -14.75 -11.44 6.16
C ILE A 48 -16.12 -11.78 6.74
N ASN A 49 -16.20 -12.29 7.95
CA ASN A 49 -17.48 -12.65 8.58
C ASN A 49 -18.33 -11.40 8.86
N ASN A 50 -17.71 -10.32 9.31
CA ASN A 50 -18.39 -9.05 9.54
C ASN A 50 -18.83 -8.38 8.23
N ILE A 51 -18.08 -8.55 7.14
CA ILE A 51 -18.45 -8.06 5.82
C ILE A 51 -19.69 -8.79 5.31
N ILE A 52 -19.69 -10.12 5.39
CA ILE A 52 -20.79 -10.96 4.91
C ILE A 52 -22.08 -10.70 5.73
N SER A 53 -21.95 -10.52 7.03
CA SER A 53 -23.09 -10.22 7.91
C SER A 53 -23.55 -8.76 7.88
N GLY A 54 -22.85 -7.88 7.17
CA GLY A 54 -23.15 -6.46 7.13
C GLY A 54 -22.88 -5.67 8.43
N LYS A 55 -22.16 -6.29 9.38
CA LYS A 55 -21.86 -5.68 10.68
C LYS A 55 -20.63 -4.80 10.71
N ILE A 56 -19.90 -4.68 9.61
CA ILE A 56 -18.69 -3.87 9.54
C ILE A 56 -19.05 -2.40 9.27
N ASN A 57 -18.53 -1.51 10.10
CA ASN A 57 -18.69 -0.07 9.95
C ASN A 57 -17.49 0.56 9.25
N THR A 58 -17.74 1.64 8.50
CA THR A 58 -16.66 2.41 7.89
C THR A 58 -15.92 3.22 8.95
N ILE A 59 -14.59 3.32 8.78
CA ILE A 59 -13.76 4.14 9.65
C ILE A 59 -14.00 5.61 9.32
N ASN A 60 -14.22 6.43 10.35
CA ASN A 60 -14.51 7.83 10.23
C ASN A 60 -13.32 8.60 9.63
N LYS A 61 -13.60 9.57 8.74
CA LYS A 61 -12.63 10.28 7.89
C LYS A 61 -11.62 11.19 8.62
N ASN A 62 -11.56 11.18 9.95
CA ASN A 62 -10.62 12.00 10.71
C ASN A 62 -9.15 11.52 10.65
N TYR A 63 -8.89 10.49 9.87
CA TYR A 63 -7.52 10.05 9.60
C TYR A 63 -6.86 11.00 8.61
N LYS A 64 -5.93 11.82 9.11
CA LYS A 64 -5.06 12.64 8.26
C LYS A 64 -3.99 11.76 7.62
N TRP A 65 -4.25 11.31 6.40
CA TRP A 65 -3.24 10.63 5.60
C TRP A 65 -2.23 11.66 5.10
N LYS A 66 -0.94 11.29 5.13
CA LYS A 66 0.07 12.10 4.44
C LYS A 66 -0.24 12.16 2.95
N LYS A 67 -0.28 13.37 2.40
CA LYS A 67 -0.40 13.55 0.95
C LYS A 67 0.96 13.29 0.32
N TYR A 68 1.01 12.34 -0.60
CA TYR A 68 2.19 12.04 -1.39
C TYR A 68 2.08 12.66 -2.78
N LYS A 69 3.24 13.07 -3.35
CA LYS A 69 3.29 13.56 -4.71
C LYS A 69 2.95 12.43 -5.69
N LYS A 70 1.98 12.67 -6.58
CA LYS A 70 1.66 11.72 -7.66
C LYS A 70 2.86 11.58 -8.61
N ARG A 71 3.17 10.36 -9.01
CA ARG A 71 4.22 10.06 -9.98
C ARG A 71 3.59 9.77 -11.35
N LYS A 72 4.20 10.29 -12.43
CA LYS A 72 3.79 9.94 -13.78
C LYS A 72 4.27 8.53 -14.11
N ARG A 73 3.44 7.76 -14.80
CA ARG A 73 3.81 6.41 -15.26
C ARG A 73 5.10 6.41 -16.10
N SER A 74 5.30 7.41 -16.92
CA SER A 74 6.53 7.57 -17.73
C SER A 74 7.79 7.67 -16.88
N ASP A 75 7.74 8.38 -15.74
CA ASP A 75 8.88 8.53 -14.83
C ASP A 75 9.20 7.20 -14.12
N ILE A 76 8.17 6.46 -13.74
CA ILE A 76 8.33 5.13 -13.15
C ILE A 76 8.95 4.16 -14.15
N LEU A 77 8.52 4.17 -15.40
CA LEU A 77 9.07 3.30 -16.45
C LEU A 77 10.53 3.64 -16.75
N LYS A 78 10.90 4.93 -16.78
CA LYS A 78 12.30 5.37 -16.92
C LYS A 78 13.16 4.85 -15.76
N LEU A 79 12.66 4.94 -14.55
CA LEU A 79 13.35 4.44 -13.35
C LEU A 79 13.61 2.94 -13.45
N ILE A 80 12.61 2.15 -13.85
CA ILE A 80 12.71 0.69 -14.00
C ILE A 80 13.74 0.34 -15.10
N LYS A 81 13.75 1.04 -16.24
CA LYS A 81 14.70 0.81 -17.32
C LYS A 81 16.14 1.09 -16.90
N SER A 82 16.37 2.19 -16.17
CA SER A 82 17.73 2.56 -15.71
C SER A 82 18.22 1.71 -14.53
N ASN A 83 17.33 0.95 -13.88
CA ASN A 83 17.64 0.13 -12.69
C ASN A 83 17.01 -1.26 -12.81
N PRO A 84 17.56 -2.18 -13.62
CA PRO A 84 16.95 -3.50 -13.86
C PRO A 84 16.82 -4.35 -12.60
N ASN A 85 17.65 -4.12 -11.57
CA ASN A 85 17.60 -4.81 -10.29
C ASN A 85 16.85 -4.03 -9.19
N LEU A 86 15.99 -3.09 -9.57
CA LEU A 86 15.29 -2.20 -8.65
C LEU A 86 14.55 -2.93 -7.53
N ARG A 87 13.90 -4.05 -7.84
CA ARG A 87 13.15 -4.87 -6.86
C ARG A 87 14.04 -5.51 -5.79
N LYS A 88 15.34 -5.66 -6.07
CA LYS A 88 16.32 -6.25 -5.17
C LYS A 88 17.12 -5.20 -4.39
N GLN A 89 16.96 -3.91 -4.72
CA GLN A 89 17.67 -2.82 -4.05
C GLN A 89 16.97 -2.44 -2.74
N LYS A 90 17.77 -2.01 -1.76
CA LYS A 90 17.24 -1.55 -0.48
C LYS A 90 16.39 -0.30 -0.66
N LEU A 91 15.28 -0.18 0.08
CA LEU A 91 14.31 0.90 -0.03
C LEU A 91 14.90 2.29 0.28
N PHE A 92 15.95 2.36 1.07
CA PHE A 92 16.59 3.60 1.48
C PHE A 92 17.86 3.94 0.70
N LEU A 93 18.04 3.37 -0.47
CA LEU A 93 19.06 3.84 -1.40
C LEU A 93 18.67 5.21 -1.97
N LYS A 94 19.67 6.00 -2.36
CA LYS A 94 19.46 7.36 -2.88
C LYS A 94 18.41 7.42 -3.99
N ILE A 95 18.40 6.46 -4.88
CA ILE A 95 17.44 6.36 -5.99
C ILE A 95 15.98 6.37 -5.50
N PHE A 96 15.68 5.75 -4.36
CA PHE A 96 14.35 5.78 -3.77
C PHE A 96 14.05 7.12 -3.10
N PHE A 97 15.03 7.73 -2.45
CA PHE A 97 14.89 9.06 -1.86
C PHE A 97 14.59 10.13 -2.91
N ASP A 98 15.34 10.13 -4.01
CA ASP A 98 15.16 11.11 -5.08
C ASP A 98 13.84 10.91 -5.82
N PHE A 99 13.27 9.70 -5.78
CA PHE A 99 12.03 9.34 -6.47
C PHE A 99 10.79 9.43 -5.55
N PHE A 100 10.94 9.09 -4.31
CA PHE A 100 9.87 9.10 -3.31
C PHE A 100 10.02 10.24 -2.31
#